data_478b91aa1f5493cb3c6f80f9e61a8c7e
#
_entry.id   478b91aa1f5493cb3c6f80f9e61a8c7e
#
_cell.length_a   1.000
_cell.length_b   1.000
_cell.length_c   1.000
_cell.angle_alpha   90.00
_cell.angle_beta   90.00
_cell.angle_gamma   90.00
#
_symmetry.space_group_name_H-M   'P 1'
#
loop_
_entity.id
_entity.type
_entity.pdbx_description
1 polymer ?
#
loop_
_entity_poly.entity_id
_entity_poly.type
_entity_poly.pdbx_seq_one_letter_code
_entity_poly.pdbx_strand_id
1 'polypeptide(L)'
;MNRRDFLIKQLKGAIYLAASAAGLYLPRSVVAGVPAISQVKASHIGVAKGGPGPATRAAVGLLGGMKSFVKPGDKVAIKPNMSFPHSPESATNTHPLVTRELVAMCKEAGASRIRVLDNPTQRAERCIKTTKDALGIFNQDMVHALVNQDFYKPVSIPEGKYFKETDVMKDVLKADVLIAAPVAKSHTMTGVSLSMKGMMGLIYNRQTMHADYDLDPAIIDLCSLLKPDLVIVDLIRALSTNGPWGPGKVIRMDTVIASNDMVAADAKTVHMCEWYGQRFEPRQVDHIRIAHERGLGRMDVENLHVKHIEA
;
A
#
# COMPACT_ATOMS: atom_id res chain seq x y z
N MET A 1 23.96 -6.94 14.30
CA MET A 1 23.67 -7.27 15.72
C MET A 1 24.54 -8.47 16.12
N ASN A 2 25.41 -8.34 17.12
CA ASN A 2 26.30 -9.45 17.50
C ASN A 2 25.56 -10.44 18.43
N ARG A 3 26.09 -11.67 18.58
CA ARG A 3 25.49 -12.73 19.41
C ARG A 3 25.23 -12.30 20.87
N ARG A 4 26.03 -11.39 21.39
CA ARG A 4 25.93 -10.89 22.77
C ARG A 4 24.69 -10.00 22.95
N ASP A 5 24.40 -9.13 21.98
CA ASP A 5 23.23 -8.25 22.02
C ASP A 5 21.91 -9.02 21.87
N PHE A 6 21.94 -10.11 21.07
CA PHE A 6 20.81 -11.02 20.94
C PHE A 6 20.52 -11.75 22.26
N LEU A 7 21.54 -12.28 22.91
CA LEU A 7 21.40 -12.99 24.19
C LEU A 7 20.92 -12.06 25.32
N ILE A 8 21.37 -10.79 25.35
CA ILE A 8 20.94 -9.80 26.35
C ILE A 8 19.45 -9.47 26.15
N LYS A 9 18.96 -9.37 24.91
CA LYS A 9 17.55 -9.14 24.63
C LYS A 9 16.67 -10.34 25.02
N GLN A 10 17.13 -11.56 24.77
CA GLN A 10 16.45 -12.79 25.20
C GLN A 10 16.38 -12.90 26.72
N LEU A 11 17.48 -12.58 27.43
CA LEU A 11 17.55 -12.62 28.89
C LEU A 11 16.60 -11.59 29.54
N LYS A 12 16.51 -10.36 28.98
CA LYS A 12 15.57 -9.33 29.46
C LYS A 12 14.12 -9.74 29.24
N GLY A 13 13.77 -10.38 28.12
CA GLY A 13 12.45 -10.92 27.86
C GLY A 13 12.03 -12.03 28.83
N ALA A 14 12.96 -12.94 29.16
CA ALA A 14 12.72 -14.04 30.11
C ALA A 14 12.53 -13.53 31.56
N ILE A 15 13.28 -12.51 31.97
CA ILE A 15 13.13 -11.89 33.31
C ILE A 15 11.76 -11.20 33.45
N TYR A 16 11.26 -10.55 32.37
CA TYR A 16 9.93 -9.93 32.38
C TYR A 16 8.79 -10.95 32.50
N LEU A 17 8.89 -12.08 31.80
CA LEU A 17 7.91 -13.17 31.89
C LEU A 17 7.90 -13.84 33.28
N ALA A 18 9.08 -14.03 33.91
CA ALA A 18 9.21 -14.60 35.23
C ALA A 18 8.69 -13.64 36.33
N ALA A 19 8.91 -12.33 36.21
CA ALA A 19 8.45 -11.33 37.18
C ALA A 19 6.91 -11.17 37.15
N SER A 20 6.28 -11.27 35.97
CA SER A 20 4.81 -11.21 35.87
C SER A 20 4.11 -12.44 36.42
N ALA A 21 4.74 -13.63 36.35
CA ALA A 21 4.23 -14.87 36.94
C ALA A 21 4.36 -14.94 38.45
N ALA A 22 5.27 -14.16 39.06
CA ALA A 22 5.53 -14.15 40.48
C ALA A 22 4.77 -13.05 41.26
N GLY A 23 3.92 -12.23 40.59
CA GLY A 23 3.14 -11.17 41.24
C GLY A 23 3.97 -10.03 41.87
N LEU A 24 5.22 -9.89 41.48
CA LEU A 24 6.12 -8.83 42.00
C LEU A 24 5.87 -7.50 41.32
N TYR A 25 5.38 -6.53 42.06
CA TYR A 25 5.20 -5.14 41.61
C TYR A 25 6.55 -4.45 41.47
N LEU A 26 7.01 -4.19 40.24
CA LEU A 26 8.21 -3.38 39.99
C LEU A 26 7.84 -1.88 40.07
N PRO A 27 8.68 -1.04 40.71
CA PRO A 27 8.38 0.37 40.83
C PRO A 27 8.36 1.08 39.47
N ARG A 28 7.46 2.06 39.35
CA ARG A 28 7.15 2.80 38.10
C ARG A 28 8.35 3.45 37.38
N SER A 29 9.47 3.61 38.08
CA SER A 29 10.72 4.19 37.55
C SER A 29 11.49 3.26 36.59
N VAL A 30 11.16 1.97 36.51
CA VAL A 30 11.82 1.01 35.59
C VAL A 30 11.09 0.94 34.22
N VAL A 31 9.90 1.58 34.13
CA VAL A 31 9.05 1.57 32.91
C VAL A 31 9.29 2.80 32.01
N ALA A 32 10.13 3.75 32.45
CA ALA A 32 10.48 4.92 31.66
C ALA A 32 11.48 4.55 30.56
N GLY A 33 11.00 4.01 29.43
CA GLY A 33 11.83 3.68 28.28
C GLY A 33 11.20 2.73 27.27
N VAL A 34 9.98 2.23 27.52
CA VAL A 34 9.19 1.62 26.45
C VAL A 34 8.49 2.77 25.73
N PRO A 35 8.81 3.06 24.45
CA PRO A 35 8.02 4.02 23.71
C PRO A 35 6.57 3.55 23.81
N ALA A 36 5.66 4.45 24.22
CA ALA A 36 4.24 4.18 24.19
C ALA A 36 3.95 3.62 22.80
N ILE A 37 3.42 2.39 22.74
CA ILE A 37 2.85 1.87 21.51
C ILE A 37 1.79 2.91 21.16
N SER A 38 2.09 3.77 20.20
CA SER A 38 1.11 4.71 19.65
C SER A 38 -0.11 3.85 19.36
N GLN A 39 -1.28 4.24 19.84
CA GLN A 39 -2.50 3.45 19.62
C GLN A 39 -2.62 3.21 18.13
N VAL A 40 -2.23 2.01 17.68
CA VAL A 40 -2.34 1.62 16.29
C VAL A 40 -3.83 1.68 16.01
N LYS A 41 -4.25 2.65 15.19
CA LYS A 41 -5.64 2.82 14.77
C LYS A 41 -6.14 1.45 14.33
N ALA A 42 -7.28 0.99 14.86
CA ALA A 42 -7.79 -0.34 14.57
C ALA A 42 -7.79 -0.58 13.06
N SER A 43 -7.08 -1.61 12.62
CA SER A 43 -6.99 -1.96 11.20
C SER A 43 -8.27 -2.65 10.76
N HIS A 44 -8.95 -2.08 9.79
CA HIS A 44 -10.19 -2.62 9.21
C HIS A 44 -9.95 -3.04 7.77
N ILE A 45 -10.53 -4.18 7.40
CA ILE A 45 -10.46 -4.71 6.03
C ILE A 45 -11.88 -4.96 5.52
N GLY A 46 -12.18 -4.39 4.36
CA GLY A 46 -13.39 -4.68 3.59
C GLY A 46 -13.00 -5.48 2.35
N VAL A 47 -13.63 -6.63 2.15
CA VAL A 47 -13.46 -7.51 0.98
C VAL A 47 -14.78 -7.58 0.24
N ALA A 48 -14.80 -7.11 -1.00
CA ALA A 48 -16.00 -7.14 -1.83
C ALA A 48 -15.74 -7.94 -3.11
N LYS A 49 -16.65 -8.88 -3.45
CA LYS A 49 -16.58 -9.67 -4.66
C LYS A 49 -17.61 -9.17 -5.66
N GLY A 50 -17.20 -8.98 -6.91
CA GLY A 50 -18.08 -8.47 -7.97
C GLY A 50 -17.30 -7.79 -9.09
N GLY A 51 -18.01 -7.03 -9.93
CA GLY A 51 -17.39 -6.23 -10.98
C GLY A 51 -16.52 -5.09 -10.42
N PRO A 52 -15.53 -4.58 -11.18
CA PRO A 52 -14.51 -3.66 -10.66
C PRO A 52 -15.09 -2.39 -10.02
N GLY A 53 -16.10 -1.74 -10.59
CA GLY A 53 -16.74 -0.55 -10.01
C GLY A 53 -17.57 -0.88 -8.76
N PRO A 54 -18.61 -1.73 -8.88
CA PRO A 54 -19.45 -2.13 -7.75
C PRO A 54 -18.64 -2.68 -6.57
N ALA A 55 -17.69 -3.59 -6.82
CA ALA A 55 -16.83 -4.15 -5.75
C ALA A 55 -15.97 -3.07 -5.07
N THR A 56 -15.44 -2.08 -5.82
CA THR A 56 -14.71 -0.94 -5.24
C THR A 56 -15.59 -0.16 -4.27
N ARG A 57 -16.80 0.22 -4.71
CA ARG A 57 -17.75 0.96 -3.88
C ARG A 57 -18.16 0.18 -2.63
N ALA A 58 -18.45 -1.10 -2.79
CA ALA A 58 -18.85 -1.98 -1.70
C ALA A 58 -17.73 -2.19 -0.67
N ALA A 59 -16.47 -2.43 -1.11
CA ALA A 59 -15.33 -2.58 -0.23
C ALA A 59 -15.09 -1.33 0.63
N VAL A 60 -15.14 -0.13 0.02
CA VAL A 60 -15.04 1.15 0.75
C VAL A 60 -16.25 1.35 1.67
N GLY A 61 -17.45 0.92 1.25
CA GLY A 61 -18.67 0.95 2.05
C GLY A 61 -18.54 0.20 3.36
N LEU A 62 -17.86 -0.96 3.36
CA LEU A 62 -17.59 -1.76 4.57
C LEU A 62 -16.70 -1.03 5.60
N LEU A 63 -15.97 -0.01 5.17
CA LEU A 63 -15.15 0.86 6.03
C LEU A 63 -15.86 2.16 6.46
N GLY A 64 -17.15 2.30 6.16
CA GLY A 64 -17.95 3.50 6.46
C GLY A 64 -18.09 4.47 5.29
N GLY A 65 -17.68 4.07 4.08
CA GLY A 65 -17.76 4.86 2.86
C GLY A 65 -16.67 5.91 2.68
N MET A 66 -16.58 6.51 1.49
CA MET A 66 -15.52 7.46 1.14
C MET A 66 -15.51 8.71 2.03
N LYS A 67 -16.66 9.15 2.52
CA LYS A 67 -16.79 10.29 3.44
C LYS A 67 -16.10 10.07 4.80
N SER A 68 -15.72 8.83 5.14
CA SER A 68 -14.90 8.53 6.32
C SER A 68 -13.44 8.96 6.12
N PHE A 69 -12.99 9.07 4.87
CA PHE A 69 -11.62 9.38 4.48
C PHE A 69 -11.48 10.77 3.85
N VAL A 70 -12.42 11.15 2.99
CA VAL A 70 -12.41 12.40 2.23
C VAL A 70 -13.48 13.35 2.76
N LYS A 71 -13.08 14.58 3.08
CA LYS A 71 -13.98 15.65 3.53
C LYS A 71 -14.24 16.65 2.39
N PRO A 72 -15.36 17.41 2.44
CA PRO A 72 -15.57 18.51 1.51
C PRO A 72 -14.41 19.50 1.54
N GLY A 73 -13.89 19.83 0.37
CA GLY A 73 -12.74 20.72 0.21
C GLY A 73 -11.39 20.05 0.10
N ASP A 74 -11.24 18.77 0.46
CA ASP A 74 -9.98 18.05 0.42
C ASP A 74 -9.39 17.93 -1.00
N LYS A 75 -8.06 17.96 -1.07
CA LYS A 75 -7.27 17.62 -2.24
C LYS A 75 -6.84 16.16 -2.13
N VAL A 76 -7.26 15.35 -3.09
CA VAL A 76 -7.03 13.91 -3.09
C VAL A 76 -5.99 13.52 -4.13
N ALA A 77 -4.98 12.76 -3.72
CA ALA A 77 -4.05 12.07 -4.61
C ALA A 77 -4.41 10.57 -4.64
N ILE A 78 -4.68 10.03 -5.82
CA ILE A 78 -4.92 8.61 -6.05
C ILE A 78 -3.71 8.04 -6.77
N LYS A 79 -3.10 7.00 -6.20
CA LYS A 79 -1.93 6.31 -6.76
C LYS A 79 -2.31 4.91 -7.26
N PRO A 80 -2.76 4.74 -8.52
CA PRO A 80 -2.91 3.43 -9.15
C PRO A 80 -1.56 2.92 -9.69
N ASN A 81 -1.53 1.68 -10.19
CA ASN A 81 -0.47 1.27 -11.10
C ASN A 81 -0.84 1.66 -12.53
N MET A 82 -0.01 2.47 -13.17
CA MET A 82 -0.12 2.87 -14.58
C MET A 82 1.27 2.79 -15.25
N SER A 83 2.03 1.72 -14.98
CA SER A 83 3.44 1.65 -15.36
C SER A 83 3.70 0.98 -16.70
N PHE A 84 2.70 0.33 -17.30
CA PHE A 84 2.84 -0.46 -18.52
C PHE A 84 1.75 -0.13 -19.55
N PRO A 85 2.07 -0.18 -20.89
CA PRO A 85 1.10 0.09 -21.94
C PRO A 85 0.30 -1.18 -22.29
N HIS A 86 -0.23 -1.87 -21.29
CA HIS A 86 -0.94 -3.13 -21.43
C HIS A 86 -2.43 -2.97 -21.15
N SER A 87 -3.22 -3.87 -21.72
CA SER A 87 -4.65 -3.93 -21.45
C SER A 87 -4.95 -4.41 -20.01
N PRO A 88 -6.15 -4.15 -19.48
CA PRO A 88 -6.53 -4.57 -18.14
C PRO A 88 -6.46 -6.09 -17.89
N GLU A 89 -6.59 -6.89 -18.97
CA GLU A 89 -6.53 -8.36 -18.91
C GLU A 89 -5.17 -8.88 -18.46
N SER A 90 -4.10 -8.11 -18.68
CA SER A 90 -2.73 -8.47 -18.30
C SER A 90 -2.49 -8.39 -16.77
N ALA A 91 -3.37 -7.72 -16.02
CA ALA A 91 -3.23 -7.48 -14.57
C ALA A 91 -1.87 -6.83 -14.18
N THR A 92 -1.27 -6.04 -15.10
CA THR A 92 -0.03 -5.29 -14.82
C THR A 92 -0.29 -3.88 -14.31
N ASN A 93 -1.48 -3.33 -14.62
CA ASN A 93 -1.97 -2.02 -14.18
C ASN A 93 -3.28 -2.17 -13.42
N THR A 94 -3.60 -1.19 -12.58
CA THR A 94 -4.88 -1.10 -11.91
C THR A 94 -6.01 -1.06 -12.94
N HIS A 95 -7.06 -1.84 -12.72
CA HIS A 95 -8.22 -1.87 -13.60
C HIS A 95 -8.83 -0.46 -13.70
N PRO A 96 -9.00 0.08 -14.90
CA PRO A 96 -9.37 1.48 -15.08
C PRO A 96 -10.75 1.82 -14.49
N LEU A 97 -11.66 0.84 -14.39
CA LEU A 97 -12.97 1.04 -13.75
C LEU A 97 -12.86 1.13 -12.20
N VAL A 98 -11.85 0.51 -11.57
CA VAL A 98 -11.55 0.74 -10.14
C VAL A 98 -11.14 2.19 -9.94
N THR A 99 -10.21 2.69 -10.75
CA THR A 99 -9.77 4.10 -10.67
C THR A 99 -10.93 5.07 -10.95
N ARG A 100 -11.78 4.78 -11.94
CA ARG A 100 -12.96 5.59 -12.25
C ARG A 100 -13.91 5.67 -11.07
N GLU A 101 -14.18 4.55 -10.41
CA GLU A 101 -15.07 4.49 -9.26
C GLU A 101 -14.52 5.28 -8.08
N LEU A 102 -13.22 5.18 -7.80
CA LEU A 102 -12.56 5.99 -6.77
C LEU A 102 -12.68 7.49 -7.03
N VAL A 103 -12.49 7.93 -8.27
CA VAL A 103 -12.67 9.33 -8.66
C VAL A 103 -14.12 9.77 -8.44
N ALA A 104 -15.10 8.95 -8.82
CA ALA A 104 -16.53 9.24 -8.61
C ALA A 104 -16.85 9.40 -7.12
N MET A 105 -16.40 8.43 -6.30
CA MET A 105 -16.63 8.46 -4.84
C MET A 105 -15.97 9.66 -4.15
N CYS A 106 -14.76 10.06 -4.58
CA CYS A 106 -14.08 11.25 -4.06
C CYS A 106 -14.85 12.54 -4.43
N LYS A 107 -15.41 12.63 -5.65
CA LYS A 107 -16.29 13.76 -6.05
C LYS A 107 -17.57 13.80 -5.21
N GLU A 108 -18.22 12.65 -5.01
CA GLU A 108 -19.42 12.52 -4.18
C GLU A 108 -19.15 12.89 -2.71
N ALA A 109 -17.93 12.68 -2.22
CA ALA A 109 -17.51 13.09 -0.90
C ALA A 109 -17.20 14.60 -0.79
N GLY A 110 -17.12 15.31 -1.92
CA GLY A 110 -16.91 16.75 -1.98
C GLY A 110 -15.44 17.18 -2.12
N ALA A 111 -14.55 16.29 -2.61
CA ALA A 111 -13.17 16.66 -2.89
C ALA A 111 -13.08 17.87 -3.83
N SER A 112 -12.28 18.89 -3.46
CA SER A 112 -12.07 20.10 -4.26
C SER A 112 -11.13 19.87 -5.45
N ARG A 113 -10.21 18.93 -5.32
CA ARG A 113 -9.25 18.55 -6.35
C ARG A 113 -8.92 17.06 -6.26
N ILE A 114 -8.89 16.38 -7.40
CA ILE A 114 -8.51 14.98 -7.50
C ILE A 114 -7.39 14.87 -8.52
N ARG A 115 -6.30 14.16 -8.15
CA ARG A 115 -5.18 13.84 -9.03
C ARG A 115 -4.95 12.35 -9.03
N VAL A 116 -4.93 11.74 -10.20
CA VAL A 116 -4.54 10.33 -10.42
C VAL A 116 -3.11 10.33 -10.94
N LEU A 117 -2.16 9.84 -10.15
CA LEU A 117 -0.73 10.08 -10.34
C LEU A 117 0.06 8.79 -10.41
N ASP A 118 0.99 8.68 -11.36
CA ASP A 118 2.04 7.68 -11.38
C ASP A 118 3.31 8.23 -12.06
N ASN A 119 4.46 7.62 -11.74
CA ASN A 119 5.69 7.73 -12.52
C ASN A 119 5.86 6.40 -13.28
N PRO A 120 5.41 6.30 -14.54
CA PRO A 120 5.47 5.07 -15.32
C PRO A 120 6.90 4.59 -15.57
N THR A 121 7.08 3.27 -15.70
CA THR A 121 8.37 2.68 -16.10
C THR A 121 8.60 2.72 -17.60
N GLN A 122 7.53 2.81 -18.37
CA GLN A 122 7.57 2.83 -19.83
C GLN A 122 6.93 4.12 -20.35
N ARG A 123 6.73 4.19 -21.68
CA ARG A 123 6.25 5.37 -22.38
C ARG A 123 4.96 5.94 -21.75
N ALA A 124 5.08 7.08 -21.14
CA ALA A 124 4.09 7.67 -20.23
C ALA A 124 2.68 7.76 -20.84
N GLU A 125 2.55 8.31 -22.05
CA GLU A 125 1.26 8.53 -22.73
C GLU A 125 0.52 7.21 -22.98
N ARG A 126 1.28 6.13 -23.33
CA ARG A 126 0.70 4.80 -23.56
C ARG A 126 0.27 4.14 -22.26
N CYS A 127 1.05 4.33 -21.18
CA CYS A 127 0.77 3.72 -19.88
C CYS A 127 -0.52 4.24 -19.26
N ILE A 128 -0.82 5.53 -19.41
CA ILE A 128 -2.00 6.16 -18.79
C ILE A 128 -3.25 6.12 -19.67
N LYS A 129 -3.12 5.69 -20.93
CA LYS A 129 -4.21 5.78 -21.92
C LYS A 129 -5.49 5.06 -21.47
N THR A 130 -5.40 3.81 -21.03
CA THR A 130 -6.56 3.04 -20.59
C THR A 130 -7.29 3.67 -19.41
N THR A 131 -6.54 4.25 -18.49
CA THR A 131 -7.12 4.98 -17.33
C THR A 131 -7.79 6.27 -17.79
N LYS A 132 -7.16 7.04 -18.68
CA LYS A 132 -7.75 8.26 -19.28
C LYS A 132 -9.04 7.95 -20.02
N ASP A 133 -9.03 6.93 -20.88
CA ASP A 133 -10.20 6.52 -21.66
C ASP A 133 -11.38 6.12 -20.73
N ALA A 134 -11.11 5.40 -19.64
CA ALA A 134 -12.14 4.97 -18.71
C ALA A 134 -12.75 6.13 -17.88
N LEU A 135 -11.97 7.17 -17.61
CA LEU A 135 -12.48 8.35 -16.91
C LEU A 135 -13.35 9.25 -17.80
N GLY A 136 -13.25 9.10 -19.12
CA GLY A 136 -13.97 9.91 -20.10
C GLY A 136 -13.36 11.29 -20.31
N ILE A 137 -13.76 11.95 -21.39
CA ILE A 137 -13.12 13.17 -21.92
C ILE A 137 -13.02 14.32 -20.90
N PHE A 138 -14.07 14.55 -20.09
CA PHE A 138 -14.10 15.65 -19.13
C PHE A 138 -13.26 15.41 -17.85
N ASN A 139 -12.72 14.21 -17.69
CA ASN A 139 -11.95 13.83 -16.50
C ASN A 139 -10.50 13.43 -16.81
N GLN A 140 -10.08 13.52 -18.06
CA GLN A 140 -8.74 13.11 -18.49
C GLN A 140 -7.64 13.98 -17.87
N ASP A 141 -7.93 15.26 -17.59
CA ASP A 141 -6.99 16.18 -16.94
C ASP A 141 -6.69 15.85 -15.49
N MET A 142 -7.37 14.86 -14.90
CA MET A 142 -7.06 14.36 -13.58
C MET A 142 -5.93 13.34 -13.58
N VAL A 143 -5.63 12.71 -14.75
CA VAL A 143 -4.67 11.61 -14.87
C VAL A 143 -3.33 12.13 -15.40
N HIS A 144 -2.28 11.98 -14.58
CA HIS A 144 -0.95 12.49 -14.90
C HIS A 144 0.11 11.40 -14.75
N ALA A 145 0.94 11.28 -15.79
CA ALA A 145 2.23 10.59 -15.71
C ALA A 145 3.31 11.65 -15.46
N LEU A 146 3.86 11.67 -14.25
CA LEU A 146 4.82 12.70 -13.84
C LEU A 146 6.25 12.14 -13.98
N VAL A 147 6.84 12.30 -15.18
CA VAL A 147 8.17 11.76 -15.52
C VAL A 147 9.29 12.79 -15.50
N ASN A 148 8.97 14.09 -15.37
CA ASN A 148 9.97 15.17 -15.29
C ASN A 148 10.27 15.48 -13.82
N GLN A 149 11.54 15.68 -13.48
CA GLN A 149 12.03 16.04 -12.15
C GLN A 149 11.38 17.32 -11.60
N ASP A 150 10.98 18.25 -12.46
CA ASP A 150 10.32 19.50 -12.07
C ASP A 150 9.01 19.28 -11.29
N PHE A 151 8.40 18.11 -11.40
CA PHE A 151 7.20 17.75 -10.64
C PHE A 151 7.50 17.25 -9.23
N TYR A 152 8.77 17.12 -8.86
CA TYR A 152 9.19 16.55 -7.58
C TYR A 152 9.86 17.58 -6.68
N LYS A 153 10.01 17.23 -5.42
CA LYS A 153 10.70 18.00 -4.41
C LYS A 153 11.49 17.07 -3.49
N PRO A 154 12.75 17.41 -3.16
CA PRO A 154 13.52 16.65 -2.18
C PRO A 154 12.86 16.72 -0.80
N VAL A 155 12.79 15.54 -0.15
CA VAL A 155 12.18 15.34 1.17
C VAL A 155 13.04 14.38 1.96
N SER A 156 13.33 14.70 3.22
CA SER A 156 13.92 13.76 4.17
C SER A 156 12.87 12.77 4.67
N ILE A 157 13.30 11.56 4.99
CA ILE A 157 12.49 10.50 5.59
C ILE A 157 12.92 10.37 7.06
N PRO A 158 12.25 11.04 8.02
CA PRO A 158 12.72 11.13 9.40
C PRO A 158 12.87 9.77 10.09
N GLU A 159 11.97 8.82 9.79
CA GLU A 159 12.00 7.45 10.33
C GLU A 159 12.82 6.49 9.46
N GLY A 160 13.41 6.98 8.37
CA GLY A 160 14.23 6.20 7.44
C GLY A 160 15.52 5.69 8.10
N LYS A 161 15.74 4.39 8.07
CA LYS A 161 16.95 3.75 8.60
C LYS A 161 18.01 3.57 7.53
N TYR A 162 17.59 3.19 6.35
CA TYR A 162 18.43 2.88 5.17
C TYR A 162 18.24 3.93 4.08
N PHE A 163 16.98 4.25 3.75
CA PHE A 163 16.58 5.22 2.73
C PHE A 163 16.11 6.49 3.43
N LYS A 164 16.97 7.52 3.46
CA LYS A 164 16.78 8.70 4.34
C LYS A 164 16.26 9.95 3.65
N GLU A 165 16.32 9.99 2.32
CA GLU A 165 15.85 11.12 1.53
C GLU A 165 15.45 10.68 0.13
N THR A 166 14.54 11.41 -0.51
CA THR A 166 14.10 11.15 -1.88
C THR A 166 13.35 12.34 -2.44
N ASP A 167 13.18 12.38 -3.77
CA ASP A 167 12.35 13.36 -4.44
C ASP A 167 10.91 12.84 -4.56
N VAL A 168 9.96 13.46 -3.86
CA VAL A 168 8.53 13.09 -3.85
C VAL A 168 7.73 14.04 -4.73
N MET A 169 6.70 13.53 -5.40
CA MET A 169 5.76 14.32 -6.21
C MET A 169 5.17 15.48 -5.40
N LYS A 170 5.27 16.70 -5.93
CA LYS A 170 4.73 17.91 -5.29
C LYS A 170 3.22 17.84 -5.04
N ASP A 171 2.48 17.20 -5.94
CA ASP A 171 1.02 17.04 -5.77
C ASP A 171 0.65 16.09 -4.63
N VAL A 172 1.47 15.05 -4.36
CA VAL A 172 1.30 14.16 -3.20
C VAL A 172 1.58 14.90 -1.89
N LEU A 173 2.64 15.70 -1.86
CA LEU A 173 2.99 16.50 -0.66
C LEU A 173 1.96 17.60 -0.34
N LYS A 174 1.10 17.96 -1.30
CA LYS A 174 0.05 18.97 -1.15
C LYS A 174 -1.34 18.35 -0.98
N ALA A 175 -1.45 17.02 -1.06
CA ALA A 175 -2.72 16.32 -0.88
C ALA A 175 -3.09 16.26 0.61
N ASP A 176 -4.37 16.42 0.88
CA ASP A 176 -4.94 16.22 2.21
C ASP A 176 -5.24 14.73 2.44
N VAL A 177 -5.48 13.96 1.36
CA VAL A 177 -5.75 12.52 1.38
C VAL A 177 -4.96 11.81 0.29
N LEU A 178 -4.25 10.75 0.67
CA LEU A 178 -3.55 9.83 -0.24
C LEU A 178 -4.28 8.48 -0.30
N ILE A 179 -4.71 8.08 -1.50
CA ILE A 179 -5.33 6.77 -1.76
C ILE A 179 -4.37 5.93 -2.58
N ALA A 180 -3.94 4.78 -2.04
CA ALA A 180 -3.20 3.78 -2.80
C ALA A 180 -4.18 2.84 -3.49
N ALA A 181 -4.03 2.65 -4.80
CA ALA A 181 -4.88 1.77 -5.58
C ALA A 181 -4.05 0.79 -6.43
N PRO A 182 -3.26 -0.12 -5.81
CA PRO A 182 -2.42 -1.06 -6.53
C PRO A 182 -3.24 -2.17 -7.18
N VAL A 183 -2.71 -2.73 -8.29
CA VAL A 183 -3.13 -4.04 -8.78
C VAL A 183 -2.31 -5.14 -8.09
N ALA A 184 -2.94 -6.27 -7.79
CA ALA A 184 -2.27 -7.42 -7.22
C ALA A 184 -1.40 -8.13 -8.28
N LYS A 185 -0.07 -8.15 -8.06
CA LYS A 185 0.87 -8.81 -8.98
C LYS A 185 2.12 -9.32 -8.27
N SER A 186 2.68 -10.40 -8.83
CA SER A 186 3.99 -10.92 -8.45
C SER A 186 5.11 -9.91 -8.76
N HIS A 187 6.26 -10.06 -8.12
CA HIS A 187 7.44 -9.23 -8.36
C HIS A 187 8.71 -10.04 -8.07
N THR A 188 9.64 -10.08 -9.02
CA THR A 188 10.85 -10.90 -8.95
C THR A 188 11.74 -10.62 -7.73
N MET A 189 11.85 -9.36 -7.29
CA MET A 189 12.74 -8.98 -6.18
C MET A 189 12.04 -9.04 -4.81
N THR A 190 10.75 -8.74 -4.73
CA THR A 190 10.02 -8.58 -3.46
C THR A 190 8.89 -9.59 -3.27
N GLY A 191 8.85 -10.65 -4.09
CA GLY A 191 7.79 -11.65 -4.10
C GLY A 191 6.49 -11.13 -4.70
N VAL A 192 5.96 -10.03 -4.16
CA VAL A 192 4.74 -9.37 -4.63
C VAL A 192 4.92 -7.86 -4.78
N SER A 193 4.08 -7.26 -5.63
CA SER A 193 3.95 -5.82 -5.77
C SER A 193 2.51 -5.42 -5.44
N LEU A 194 2.33 -4.73 -4.32
CA LEU A 194 1.05 -4.30 -3.77
C LEU A 194 1.13 -2.83 -3.34
N SER A 195 0.44 -2.42 -2.25
CA SER A 195 0.36 -1.01 -1.86
C SER A 195 1.70 -0.44 -1.43
N MET A 196 2.45 -1.12 -0.55
CA MET A 196 3.73 -0.63 -0.05
C MET A 196 4.75 -0.47 -1.18
N LYS A 197 4.94 -1.50 -2.00
CA LYS A 197 5.82 -1.44 -3.19
C LYS A 197 5.35 -0.37 -4.19
N GLY A 198 4.02 -0.17 -4.28
CA GLY A 198 3.39 0.81 -5.14
C GLY A 198 3.80 2.26 -4.85
N MET A 199 4.15 2.60 -3.59
CA MET A 199 4.58 3.95 -3.21
C MET A 199 5.83 4.42 -3.96
N MET A 200 6.67 3.51 -4.44
CA MET A 200 7.82 3.84 -5.30
C MET A 200 7.43 4.56 -6.59
N GLY A 201 6.19 4.44 -7.05
CA GLY A 201 5.67 5.22 -8.19
C GLY A 201 5.39 6.69 -7.87
N LEU A 202 5.60 7.15 -6.64
CA LEU A 202 5.45 8.54 -6.20
C LEU A 202 6.77 9.27 -6.03
N ILE A 203 7.90 8.59 -6.23
CA ILE A 203 9.24 9.18 -6.18
C ILE A 203 9.88 9.25 -7.57
N TYR A 204 10.81 10.19 -7.75
CA TYR A 204 11.51 10.36 -9.02
C TYR A 204 12.50 9.24 -9.28
N ASN A 205 13.46 9.04 -8.38
CA ASN A 205 14.60 8.14 -8.55
C ASN A 205 14.35 6.72 -8.01
N ARG A 206 13.24 6.07 -8.40
CA ARG A 206 12.97 4.69 -7.97
C ARG A 206 14.00 3.67 -8.50
N GLN A 207 14.73 3.97 -9.61
CA GLN A 207 15.77 3.09 -10.12
C GLN A 207 16.97 3.04 -9.16
N THR A 208 17.37 4.18 -8.60
CA THR A 208 18.39 4.25 -7.54
C THR A 208 18.00 3.37 -6.36
N MET A 209 16.73 3.43 -5.94
CA MET A 209 16.24 2.59 -4.85
C MET A 209 16.34 1.08 -5.17
N HIS A 210 16.16 0.66 -6.45
CA HIS A 210 16.34 -0.73 -6.85
C HIS A 210 17.81 -1.16 -6.96
N ALA A 211 18.70 -0.24 -7.31
CA ALA A 211 20.10 -0.56 -7.62
C ALA A 211 20.99 -0.48 -6.37
N ASP A 212 20.75 0.49 -5.49
CA ASP A 212 21.71 0.90 -4.46
C ASP A 212 21.28 0.48 -3.04
N TYR A 213 20.05 -0.03 -2.88
CA TYR A 213 19.50 -0.36 -1.57
C TYR A 213 19.01 -1.82 -1.50
N ASP A 214 19.04 -2.39 -0.30
CA ASP A 214 18.20 -3.54 0.01
C ASP A 214 16.72 -3.07 -0.06
N LEU A 215 15.99 -3.63 -1.05
CA LEU A 215 14.73 -3.06 -1.50
C LEU A 215 13.63 -3.16 -0.45
N ASP A 216 13.54 -4.29 0.28
CA ASP A 216 12.47 -4.49 1.25
C ASP A 216 12.54 -3.49 2.41
N PRO A 217 13.66 -3.32 3.14
CA PRO A 217 13.74 -2.28 4.18
C PRO A 217 13.65 -0.85 3.64
N ALA A 218 14.14 -0.57 2.43
CA ALA A 218 14.01 0.75 1.82
C ALA A 218 12.56 1.10 1.47
N ILE A 219 11.75 0.13 1.02
CA ILE A 219 10.30 0.30 0.84
C ILE A 219 9.64 0.73 2.15
N ILE A 220 10.03 0.12 3.28
CA ILE A 220 9.43 0.44 4.57
C ILE A 220 9.81 1.85 5.02
N ASP A 221 11.05 2.27 4.78
CA ASP A 221 11.46 3.65 5.04
C ASP A 221 10.60 4.63 4.21
N LEU A 222 10.42 4.37 2.92
CA LEU A 222 9.54 5.18 2.07
C LEU A 222 8.09 5.18 2.58
N CYS A 223 7.56 4.04 3.01
CA CYS A 223 6.19 3.92 3.51
C CYS A 223 5.99 4.62 4.88
N SER A 224 7.04 4.84 5.66
CA SER A 224 6.95 5.65 6.87
C SER A 224 6.64 7.12 6.56
N LEU A 225 7.08 7.61 5.40
CA LEU A 225 6.78 8.95 4.89
C LEU A 225 5.47 8.99 4.08
N LEU A 226 5.30 8.03 3.14
CA LEU A 226 4.17 7.99 2.20
C LEU A 226 3.13 6.96 2.66
N LYS A 227 2.51 7.21 3.81
CA LYS A 227 1.48 6.35 4.37
C LYS A 227 0.11 6.76 3.81
N PRO A 228 -0.58 5.91 3.00
CA PRO A 228 -1.90 6.23 2.49
C PRO A 228 -2.96 6.20 3.59
N ASP A 229 -3.98 7.06 3.46
CA ASP A 229 -5.16 7.09 4.31
C ASP A 229 -6.12 5.95 4.00
N LEU A 230 -6.14 5.52 2.73
CA LEU A 230 -6.95 4.43 2.23
C LEU A 230 -6.18 3.62 1.20
N VAL A 231 -6.24 2.30 1.31
CA VAL A 231 -5.71 1.35 0.34
C VAL A 231 -6.84 0.60 -0.32
N ILE A 232 -6.83 0.54 -1.64
CA ILE A 232 -7.78 -0.22 -2.47
C ILE A 232 -6.99 -1.16 -3.35
N VAL A 233 -6.85 -2.41 -2.95
CA VAL A 233 -6.18 -3.40 -3.79
C VAL A 233 -7.15 -3.90 -4.84
N ASP A 234 -6.81 -3.64 -6.10
CA ASP A 234 -7.45 -4.24 -7.25
C ASP A 234 -7.00 -5.72 -7.35
N LEU A 235 -7.90 -6.59 -6.93
CA LEU A 235 -7.82 -8.04 -7.02
C LEU A 235 -8.89 -8.59 -7.97
N ILE A 236 -9.36 -7.79 -8.93
CA ILE A 236 -10.24 -8.27 -10.00
C ILE A 236 -9.52 -9.37 -10.80
N ARG A 237 -8.23 -9.13 -11.06
CA ARG A 237 -7.27 -10.08 -11.59
C ARG A 237 -5.94 -9.96 -10.85
N ALA A 238 -5.25 -11.06 -10.65
CA ALA A 238 -3.90 -11.08 -10.11
C ALA A 238 -2.92 -11.61 -11.15
N LEU A 239 -1.81 -10.90 -11.41
CA LEU A 239 -0.69 -11.43 -12.19
C LEU A 239 0.19 -12.27 -11.27
N SER A 240 -0.05 -13.59 -11.20
CA SER A 240 0.55 -14.48 -10.19
C SER A 240 1.98 -14.92 -10.50
N THR A 241 2.42 -14.80 -11.77
CA THR A 241 3.80 -15.12 -12.18
C THR A 241 4.35 -14.07 -13.13
N ASN A 242 5.67 -14.01 -13.30
CA ASN A 242 6.35 -13.11 -14.26
C ASN A 242 6.03 -11.60 -14.08
N GLY A 243 5.56 -11.19 -12.88
CA GLY A 243 5.45 -9.78 -12.58
C GLY A 243 6.81 -9.10 -12.39
N PRO A 244 6.87 -7.77 -12.51
CA PRO A 244 5.72 -6.87 -12.55
C PRO A 244 5.14 -6.56 -13.94
N TRP A 245 5.79 -6.96 -15.06
CA TRP A 245 5.40 -6.56 -16.42
C TRP A 245 4.72 -7.66 -17.23
N GLY A 246 4.84 -8.94 -16.84
CA GLY A 246 4.31 -10.06 -17.62
C GLY A 246 5.09 -10.33 -18.94
N PRO A 247 4.55 -11.12 -19.86
CA PRO A 247 3.34 -11.92 -19.67
C PRO A 247 3.52 -13.02 -18.61
N GLY A 248 2.43 -13.33 -17.91
CA GLY A 248 2.44 -14.35 -16.86
C GLY A 248 1.05 -14.96 -16.64
N LYS A 249 0.95 -15.86 -15.66
CA LYS A 249 -0.34 -16.44 -15.27
C LYS A 249 -1.21 -15.38 -14.60
N VAL A 250 -2.36 -15.09 -15.19
CA VAL A 250 -3.37 -14.20 -14.62
C VAL A 250 -4.48 -15.02 -14.01
N ILE A 251 -4.78 -14.77 -12.74
CA ILE A 251 -5.87 -15.42 -11.99
C ILE A 251 -7.00 -14.40 -11.85
N ARG A 252 -8.21 -14.78 -12.24
CA ARG A 252 -9.41 -13.98 -12.06
C ARG A 252 -9.97 -14.21 -10.66
N MET A 253 -10.13 -13.13 -9.88
CA MET A 253 -10.58 -13.18 -8.50
C MET A 253 -11.88 -12.39 -8.29
N ASP A 254 -12.22 -11.47 -9.20
CA ASP A 254 -13.39 -10.59 -9.15
C ASP A 254 -13.58 -9.94 -7.77
N THR A 255 -12.48 -9.48 -7.16
CA THR A 255 -12.46 -9.02 -5.77
C THR A 255 -11.76 -7.66 -5.67
N VAL A 256 -12.20 -6.82 -4.74
CA VAL A 256 -11.52 -5.60 -4.30
C VAL A 256 -11.35 -5.66 -2.79
N ILE A 257 -10.16 -5.28 -2.31
CA ILE A 257 -9.85 -5.20 -0.88
C ILE A 257 -9.64 -3.74 -0.52
N ALA A 258 -10.36 -3.25 0.49
CA ALA A 258 -10.17 -1.91 1.05
C ALA A 258 -9.62 -2.00 2.48
N SER A 259 -8.69 -1.13 2.85
CA SER A 259 -8.18 -1.02 4.22
C SER A 259 -7.67 0.39 4.54
N ASN A 260 -7.73 0.78 5.81
CA ASN A 260 -7.04 1.96 6.36
C ASN A 260 -5.62 1.63 6.84
N ASP A 261 -5.15 0.41 6.59
CA ASP A 261 -3.82 -0.09 6.95
C ASP A 261 -3.21 -0.79 5.73
N MET A 262 -2.14 -0.22 5.19
CA MET A 262 -1.48 -0.73 3.98
C MET A 262 -0.84 -2.11 4.19
N VAL A 263 -0.33 -2.38 5.40
CA VAL A 263 0.28 -3.68 5.73
C VAL A 263 -0.80 -4.75 5.79
N ALA A 264 -1.95 -4.44 6.40
CA ALA A 264 -3.09 -5.34 6.49
C ALA A 264 -3.71 -5.63 5.11
N ALA A 265 -3.83 -4.62 4.24
CA ALA A 265 -4.30 -4.79 2.87
C ALA A 265 -3.39 -5.72 2.06
N ASP A 266 -2.08 -5.49 2.13
CA ASP A 266 -1.07 -6.28 1.42
C ASP A 266 -1.02 -7.71 1.97
N ALA A 267 -1.03 -7.90 3.28
CA ALA A 267 -1.06 -9.21 3.94
C ALA A 267 -2.33 -10.01 3.57
N LYS A 268 -3.50 -9.36 3.60
CA LYS A 268 -4.76 -10.01 3.20
C LYS A 268 -4.72 -10.46 1.73
N THR A 269 -4.17 -9.63 0.87
CA THR A 269 -4.02 -9.95 -0.56
C THR A 269 -3.07 -11.13 -0.79
N VAL A 270 -1.93 -11.16 -0.09
CA VAL A 270 -0.97 -12.28 -0.17
C VAL A 270 -1.65 -13.59 0.23
N HIS A 271 -2.38 -13.58 1.34
CA HIS A 271 -3.07 -14.77 1.85
C HIS A 271 -4.19 -15.28 0.91
N MET A 272 -4.85 -14.37 0.16
CA MET A 272 -5.97 -14.74 -0.73
C MET A 272 -5.53 -15.29 -2.09
N CYS A 273 -4.29 -15.06 -2.52
CA CYS A 273 -3.81 -15.42 -3.85
C CYS A 273 -2.80 -16.55 -3.81
N GLU A 274 -2.64 -17.16 -4.97
CA GLU A 274 -1.55 -18.06 -5.29
C GLU A 274 -0.47 -17.28 -6.05
N TRP A 275 0.79 -17.37 -5.60
CA TRP A 275 1.93 -16.67 -6.17
C TRP A 275 2.98 -17.68 -6.62
N TYR A 276 3.41 -17.62 -7.87
CA TYR A 276 4.39 -18.56 -8.46
C TYR A 276 3.99 -20.04 -8.31
N GLY A 277 2.65 -20.33 -8.32
CA GLY A 277 2.11 -21.65 -8.13
C GLY A 277 2.07 -22.14 -6.67
N GLN A 278 2.32 -21.24 -5.70
CA GLN A 278 2.34 -21.54 -4.27
C GLN A 278 1.50 -20.53 -3.48
N ARG A 279 1.03 -20.92 -2.31
CA ARG A 279 0.43 -20.00 -1.34
C ARG A 279 1.50 -19.46 -0.41
N PHE A 280 1.58 -18.14 -0.32
CA PHE A 280 2.47 -17.45 0.61
C PHE A 280 1.72 -17.08 1.88
N GLU A 281 2.37 -17.28 3.02
CA GLU A 281 1.98 -16.60 4.24
C GLU A 281 2.54 -15.16 4.23
N PRO A 282 1.81 -14.15 4.75
CA PRO A 282 2.27 -12.77 4.76
C PRO A 282 3.68 -12.58 5.35
N ARG A 283 4.03 -13.38 6.37
CA ARG A 283 5.36 -13.37 7.02
C ARG A 283 6.50 -13.77 6.10
N GLN A 284 6.23 -14.46 4.99
CA GLN A 284 7.23 -14.88 4.01
C GLN A 284 7.57 -13.77 3.00
N VAL A 285 6.82 -12.67 3.03
CA VAL A 285 7.08 -11.48 2.22
C VAL A 285 7.80 -10.45 3.09
N ASP A 286 9.09 -10.24 2.86
CA ASP A 286 9.97 -9.51 3.77
C ASP A 286 9.49 -8.09 4.06
N HIS A 287 9.10 -7.30 3.07
CA HIS A 287 8.62 -5.94 3.32
C HIS A 287 7.32 -5.91 4.15
N ILE A 288 6.43 -6.92 4.04
CA ILE A 288 5.22 -7.01 4.88
C ILE A 288 5.62 -7.33 6.32
N ARG A 289 6.51 -8.30 6.50
CA ARG A 289 7.01 -8.69 7.83
C ARG A 289 7.74 -7.55 8.52
N ILE A 290 8.69 -6.89 7.83
CA ILE A 290 9.47 -5.77 8.38
C ILE A 290 8.55 -4.59 8.73
N ALA A 291 7.53 -4.29 7.91
CA ALA A 291 6.56 -3.24 8.19
C ALA A 291 5.77 -3.50 9.47
N HIS A 292 5.32 -4.74 9.65
CA HIS A 292 4.65 -5.17 10.89
C HIS A 292 5.57 -5.05 12.12
N GLU A 293 6.80 -5.58 12.02
CA GLU A 293 7.81 -5.52 13.10
C GLU A 293 8.18 -4.08 13.48
N ARG A 294 8.09 -3.14 12.53
CA ARG A 294 8.34 -1.71 12.76
C ARG A 294 7.09 -0.93 13.20
N GLY A 295 5.94 -1.58 13.32
CA GLY A 295 4.69 -0.94 13.77
C GLY A 295 4.01 -0.03 12.74
N LEU A 296 4.32 -0.17 11.43
CA LEU A 296 3.66 0.59 10.38
C LEU A 296 2.22 0.14 10.15
N GLY A 297 1.91 -1.11 10.46
CA GLY A 297 0.60 -1.72 10.33
C GLY A 297 0.60 -3.18 10.78
N ARG A 298 -0.46 -3.92 10.48
CA ARG A 298 -0.69 -5.27 10.98
C ARG A 298 -0.72 -6.30 9.85
N MET A 299 0.09 -7.37 9.96
CA MET A 299 0.08 -8.50 9.01
C MET A 299 -0.70 -9.72 9.51
N ASP A 300 -1.05 -9.77 10.79
CA ASP A 300 -1.77 -10.88 11.44
C ASP A 300 -3.28 -10.81 11.12
N VAL A 301 -3.61 -11.06 9.84
CA VAL A 301 -4.97 -10.88 9.28
C VAL A 301 -6.03 -11.74 9.96
N GLU A 302 -5.64 -12.83 10.60
CA GLU A 302 -6.49 -13.70 11.41
C GLU A 302 -7.05 -13.00 12.66
N ASN A 303 -6.34 -11.96 13.15
CA ASN A 303 -6.71 -11.17 14.32
C ASN A 303 -7.30 -9.80 13.94
N LEU A 304 -7.59 -9.56 12.64
CA LEU A 304 -8.15 -8.32 12.15
C LEU A 304 -9.66 -8.41 11.91
N HIS A 305 -10.30 -7.27 11.99
CA HIS A 305 -11.73 -7.16 11.67
C HIS A 305 -11.93 -7.14 10.15
N VAL A 306 -12.22 -8.29 9.57
CA VAL A 306 -12.44 -8.47 8.13
C VAL A 306 -13.93 -8.61 7.85
N LYS A 307 -14.49 -7.71 7.02
CA LYS A 307 -15.87 -7.78 6.55
C LYS A 307 -15.90 -8.22 5.09
N HIS A 308 -16.91 -9.01 4.72
CA HIS A 308 -17.10 -9.52 3.36
C HIS A 308 -18.47 -9.16 2.82
N ILE A 309 -18.57 -8.91 1.49
CA ILE A 309 -19.82 -8.66 0.77
C ILE A 309 -19.71 -9.14 -0.69
N GLU A 310 -20.82 -9.60 -1.25
CA GLU A 310 -21.01 -9.74 -2.70
C GLU A 310 -21.63 -8.43 -3.24
N ALA A 311 -21.12 -7.91 -4.39
CA ALA A 311 -21.46 -6.60 -4.96
C ALA A 311 -21.94 -6.68 -6.42
#